data_7385b28121b49b18765ea0293e2477e9
#
_entry.id   7385b28121b49b18765ea0293e2477e9
#
_cell.length_a   1.000
_cell.length_b   1.000
_cell.length_c   1.000
_cell.angle_alpha   90.00
_cell.angle_beta   90.00
_cell.angle_gamma   90.00
#
_symmetry.space_group_name_H-M   'P 1'
#
loop_
_entity.id
_entity.type
_entity.pdbx_description
1 polymer ?
#
loop_
_entity_poly.entity_id
_entity_poly.type
_entity_poly.pdbx_seq_one_letter_code
_entity_poly.pdbx_strand_id
1 'polypeptide(L)'
;MNRFTNRFTTRFTKRTIATIQVAVALTAAAILFAPIAAQAEVDGQQACMQDAFSFCGQFIPDRDRVGACLFANKSRISPPCREAMKRYTPRTASAR
;
A
#
# COMPACT_ATOMS: atom_id res chain seq x y z
N MET A 1 30.65 4.84 -38.44
CA MET A 1 30.31 5.30 -37.11
C MET A 1 29.86 4.21 -36.16
N ASN A 2 29.39 3.06 -36.65
CA ASN A 2 28.84 1.99 -35.79
C ASN A 2 29.84 0.94 -35.27
N ARG A 3 31.15 1.07 -35.63
CA ARG A 3 32.15 0.09 -35.16
C ARG A 3 32.75 0.42 -33.79
N PHE A 4 32.64 1.65 -33.35
CA PHE A 4 33.23 2.07 -32.06
C PHE A 4 32.29 1.81 -30.89
N THR A 5 31.01 1.92 -31.10
CA THR A 5 29.96 1.66 -30.08
C THR A 5 29.83 0.17 -29.76
N ASN A 6 30.08 -0.70 -30.72
CA ASN A 6 29.86 -2.15 -30.53
C ASN A 6 30.96 -2.86 -29.71
N ARG A 7 32.17 -2.28 -29.63
CA ARG A 7 33.26 -2.87 -28.83
C ARG A 7 33.18 -2.48 -27.35
N PHE A 8 32.55 -1.35 -27.07
CA PHE A 8 32.39 -0.91 -25.68
C PHE A 8 31.20 -1.59 -24.99
N THR A 9 30.12 -1.80 -25.73
CA THR A 9 28.91 -2.44 -25.25
C THR A 9 29.08 -3.92 -24.96
N THR A 10 29.87 -4.65 -25.76
CA THR A 10 30.04 -6.10 -25.57
C THR A 10 30.89 -6.50 -24.37
N ARG A 11 31.81 -5.64 -23.93
CA ARG A 11 32.60 -5.94 -22.73
C ARG A 11 31.92 -5.51 -21.44
N PHE A 12 31.07 -4.49 -21.51
CA PHE A 12 30.33 -4.01 -20.36
C PHE A 12 29.11 -4.87 -20.04
N THR A 13 28.46 -5.42 -21.08
CA THR A 13 27.24 -6.21 -20.92
C THR A 13 27.47 -7.56 -20.25
N LYS A 14 28.62 -8.22 -20.45
CA LYS A 14 28.84 -9.55 -19.82
C LYS A 14 29.09 -9.47 -18.32
N ARG A 15 29.68 -8.39 -17.82
CA ARG A 15 29.90 -8.22 -16.36
C ARG A 15 28.73 -7.56 -15.65
N THR A 16 28.05 -6.64 -16.32
CA THR A 16 26.88 -5.96 -15.75
C THR A 16 25.61 -6.82 -15.74
N ILE A 17 25.45 -7.70 -16.73
CA ILE A 17 24.29 -8.62 -16.75
C ILE A 17 24.35 -9.62 -15.59
N ALA A 18 25.55 -10.13 -15.24
CA ALA A 18 25.72 -11.04 -14.12
C ALA A 18 25.41 -10.37 -12.78
N THR A 19 25.84 -9.11 -12.62
CA THR A 19 25.56 -8.34 -11.38
C THR A 19 24.12 -7.85 -11.29
N ILE A 20 23.51 -7.50 -12.41
CA ILE A 20 22.10 -7.08 -12.46
C ILE A 20 21.18 -8.30 -12.18
N GLN A 21 21.52 -9.49 -12.68
CA GLN A 21 20.72 -10.69 -12.41
C GLN A 21 20.75 -11.08 -10.92
N VAL A 22 21.89 -10.96 -10.26
CA VAL A 22 22.00 -11.22 -8.82
C VAL A 22 21.24 -10.19 -8.01
N ALA A 23 21.30 -8.90 -8.39
CA ALA A 23 20.54 -7.84 -7.73
C ALA A 23 19.02 -8.00 -7.90
N VAL A 24 18.57 -8.41 -9.10
CA VAL A 24 17.15 -8.67 -9.37
C VAL A 24 16.64 -9.89 -8.61
N ALA A 25 17.45 -10.94 -8.47
CA ALA A 25 17.08 -12.12 -7.68
C ALA A 25 16.95 -11.80 -6.19
N LEU A 26 17.82 -10.93 -5.65
CA LEU A 26 17.76 -10.49 -4.25
C LEU A 26 16.57 -9.56 -3.98
N THR A 27 16.21 -8.69 -4.92
CA THR A 27 15.04 -7.82 -4.79
C THR A 27 13.72 -8.57 -4.96
N ALA A 28 13.66 -9.60 -5.81
CA ALA A 28 12.48 -10.44 -5.93
C ALA A 28 12.16 -11.23 -4.64
N ALA A 29 13.18 -11.69 -3.92
CA ALA A 29 13.01 -12.35 -2.62
C ALA A 29 12.45 -11.39 -1.54
N ALA A 30 12.83 -10.10 -1.56
CA ALA A 30 12.32 -9.08 -0.63
C ALA A 30 10.83 -8.76 -0.87
N ILE A 31 10.35 -8.83 -2.10
CA ILE A 31 8.93 -8.58 -2.44
C ILE A 31 8.03 -9.72 -1.93
N LEU A 32 8.54 -10.96 -1.88
CA LEU A 32 7.79 -12.11 -1.37
C LEU A 32 7.58 -12.07 0.17
N PHE A 33 8.33 -11.25 0.88
CA PHE A 33 8.23 -11.04 2.33
C PHE A 33 7.56 -9.72 2.71
N ALA A 34 6.86 -9.04 1.77
CA ALA A 34 6.06 -7.87 2.12
C ALA A 34 5.02 -8.26 3.19
N PRO A 35 4.95 -7.55 4.34
CA PRO A 35 4.06 -7.94 5.42
C PRO A 35 2.60 -7.84 4.96
N ILE A 36 1.85 -8.91 5.13
CA ILE A 36 0.42 -9.02 4.79
C ILE A 36 -0.41 -7.89 5.46
N ALA A 37 0.07 -7.37 6.60
CA ALA A 37 -0.54 -6.26 7.31
C ALA A 37 -0.67 -4.97 6.47
N ALA A 38 0.30 -4.65 5.59
CA ALA A 38 0.24 -3.46 4.72
C ALA A 38 -0.87 -3.57 3.66
N GLN A 39 -1.14 -4.76 3.16
CA GLN A 39 -2.23 -5.02 2.20
C GLN A 39 -3.60 -4.87 2.86
N ALA A 40 -3.77 -5.34 4.09
CA ALA A 40 -5.01 -5.22 4.83
C ALA A 40 -5.43 -3.76 5.09
N GLU A 41 -4.48 -2.86 5.29
CA GLU A 41 -4.76 -1.41 5.42
C GLU A 41 -5.25 -0.79 4.12
N VAL A 42 -4.63 -1.13 3.00
CA VAL A 42 -5.03 -0.64 1.67
C VAL A 42 -6.44 -1.14 1.32
N ASP A 43 -6.71 -2.42 1.54
CA ASP A 43 -8.03 -3.02 1.30
C ASP A 43 -9.10 -2.36 2.17
N GLY A 44 -8.80 -2.08 3.43
CA GLY A 44 -9.69 -1.39 4.35
C GLY A 44 -10.01 0.03 3.91
N GLN A 45 -9.03 0.77 3.40
CA GLN A 45 -9.24 2.11 2.87
C GLN A 45 -10.14 2.10 1.63
N GLN A 46 -9.90 1.19 0.70
CA GLN A 46 -10.75 1.06 -0.50
C GLN A 46 -12.18 0.66 -0.14
N ALA A 47 -12.35 -0.28 0.75
CA ALA A 47 -13.65 -0.74 1.20
C ALA A 47 -14.50 0.37 1.84
N CYS A 48 -13.85 1.33 2.52
CA CYS A 48 -14.52 2.42 3.23
C CYS A 48 -14.56 3.74 2.48
N MET A 49 -13.94 3.86 1.31
CA MET A 49 -13.80 5.13 0.61
C MET A 49 -15.16 5.76 0.28
N GLN A 50 -16.09 4.98 -0.26
CA GLN A 50 -17.42 5.44 -0.60
C GLN A 50 -18.22 5.90 0.64
N ASP A 51 -18.17 5.10 1.70
CA ASP A 51 -18.83 5.44 2.96
C ASP A 51 -18.23 6.69 3.61
N ALA A 52 -16.90 6.85 3.52
CA ALA A 52 -16.21 8.03 4.01
C ALA A 52 -16.68 9.31 3.31
N PHE A 53 -16.82 9.28 1.98
CA PHE A 53 -17.37 10.42 1.25
C PHE A 53 -18.84 10.66 1.56
N SER A 54 -19.64 9.63 1.72
CA SER A 54 -21.08 9.74 1.92
C SER A 54 -21.46 10.21 3.33
N PHE A 55 -20.77 9.73 4.36
CA PHE A 55 -21.12 9.99 5.76
C PHE A 55 -20.13 10.89 6.50
N CYS A 56 -18.87 10.92 6.06
CA CYS A 56 -17.76 11.53 6.79
C CYS A 56 -16.97 12.54 5.95
N GLY A 57 -17.51 13.00 4.81
CA GLY A 57 -16.84 13.89 3.87
C GLY A 57 -16.31 15.18 4.50
N GLN A 58 -17.00 15.71 5.49
CA GLN A 58 -16.62 16.93 6.23
C GLN A 58 -15.29 16.79 6.99
N PHE A 59 -14.85 15.58 7.27
CA PHE A 59 -13.60 15.32 7.99
C PHE A 59 -12.42 14.99 7.07
N ILE A 60 -12.65 14.84 5.76
CA ILE A 60 -11.60 14.61 4.79
C ILE A 60 -10.74 15.88 4.63
N PRO A 61 -9.40 15.79 4.67
CA PRO A 61 -8.55 14.61 4.55
C PRO A 61 -8.05 14.00 5.89
N ASP A 62 -8.61 14.36 7.02
CA ASP A 62 -8.16 13.90 8.33
C ASP A 62 -8.56 12.43 8.58
N ARG A 63 -7.59 11.53 8.44
CA ARG A 63 -7.81 10.07 8.53
C ARG A 63 -8.34 9.64 9.91
N ASP A 64 -7.85 10.23 10.97
CA ASP A 64 -8.27 9.87 12.33
C ASP A 64 -9.72 10.27 12.58
N ARG A 65 -10.12 11.46 12.13
CA ARG A 65 -11.50 11.92 12.21
C ARG A 65 -12.46 11.14 11.32
N VAL A 66 -12.03 10.83 10.09
CA VAL A 66 -12.80 9.97 9.19
C VAL A 66 -13.00 8.58 9.80
N GLY A 67 -11.94 7.98 10.34
CA GLY A 67 -12.02 6.69 11.01
C GLY A 67 -12.97 6.69 12.20
N ALA A 68 -12.90 7.70 13.05
CA ALA A 68 -13.81 7.86 14.20
C ALA A 68 -15.27 8.07 13.75
N CYS A 69 -15.48 8.85 12.68
CA CYS A 69 -16.80 9.06 12.09
C CYS A 69 -17.40 7.77 11.52
N LEU A 70 -16.61 7.00 10.76
CA LEU A 70 -17.05 5.70 10.22
C LEU A 70 -17.37 4.71 11.36
N PHE A 71 -16.55 4.70 12.39
CA PHE A 71 -16.78 3.87 13.56
C PHE A 71 -18.11 4.21 14.27
N ALA A 72 -18.40 5.49 14.43
CA ALA A 72 -19.66 5.97 14.99
C ALA A 72 -20.87 5.59 14.11
N ASN A 73 -20.66 5.49 12.78
CA ASN A 73 -21.70 5.13 11.81
C ASN A 73 -21.65 3.66 11.37
N LYS A 74 -21.02 2.78 12.13
CA LYS A 74 -20.80 1.38 11.76
C LYS A 74 -22.08 0.60 11.39
N SER A 75 -23.22 1.01 11.88
CA SER A 75 -24.52 0.40 11.53
C SER A 75 -25.03 0.81 10.14
N ARG A 76 -24.54 1.93 9.60
CA ARG A 76 -25.00 2.55 8.34
C ARG A 76 -24.03 2.35 7.17
N ILE A 77 -22.76 2.06 7.46
CA ILE A 77 -21.75 1.84 6.44
C ILE A 77 -21.94 0.48 5.75
N SER A 78 -21.36 0.35 4.56
CA SER A 78 -21.44 -0.87 3.75
C SER A 78 -20.83 -2.09 4.47
N PRO A 79 -21.28 -3.31 4.16
CA PRO A 79 -20.73 -4.53 4.75
C PRO A 79 -19.20 -4.67 4.61
N PRO A 80 -18.58 -4.40 3.45
CA PRO A 80 -17.13 -4.44 3.32
C PRO A 80 -16.39 -3.44 4.24
N CYS A 81 -16.91 -2.21 4.34
CA CYS A 81 -16.36 -1.22 5.25
C CYS A 81 -16.55 -1.62 6.71
N ARG A 82 -17.69 -2.15 7.07
CA ARG A 82 -17.96 -2.67 8.43
C ARG A 82 -16.97 -3.76 8.82
N GLU A 83 -16.66 -4.66 7.91
CA GLU A 83 -15.66 -5.71 8.12
C GLU A 83 -14.26 -5.13 8.33
N ALA A 84 -13.86 -4.16 7.51
CA ALA A 84 -12.61 -3.43 7.68
C ALA A 84 -12.55 -2.69 9.03
N MET A 85 -13.66 -2.10 9.45
CA MET A 85 -13.74 -1.37 10.73
C MET A 85 -13.68 -2.25 11.97
N LYS A 86 -13.87 -3.56 11.87
CA LYS A 86 -13.67 -4.49 13.00
C LYS A 86 -12.24 -4.49 13.54
N ARG A 87 -11.27 -4.18 12.67
CA ARG A 87 -9.84 -4.10 13.02
C ARG A 87 -9.43 -2.68 13.44
N TYR A 88 -10.30 -1.71 13.25
CA TYR A 88 -10.02 -0.32 13.56
C TYR A 88 -10.30 -0.01 15.03
N THR A 89 -9.30 0.52 15.71
CA THR A 89 -9.47 1.07 17.07
C THR A 89 -9.22 2.58 16.99
N PRO A 90 -10.21 3.40 17.34
CA PRO A 90 -10.01 4.85 17.38
C PRO A 90 -8.87 5.22 18.32
N ARG A 91 -7.94 6.08 17.87
CA ARG A 91 -6.81 6.52 18.69
C ARG A 91 -7.24 7.18 19.98
N THR A 92 -8.38 7.84 19.98
CA THR A 92 -8.98 8.44 21.16
C THR A 92 -9.38 7.41 22.22
N ALA A 93 -9.71 6.19 21.82
CA ALA A 93 -10.02 5.09 22.75
C ALA A 93 -8.76 4.46 23.36
N SER A 94 -7.63 4.51 22.62
CA SER A 94 -6.35 3.97 23.09
C SER A 94 -5.60 4.91 24.05
N ALA A 95 -5.99 6.16 24.12
CA ALA A 95 -5.38 7.17 25.02
C ALA A 95 -5.94 7.16 26.45
N ARG A 96 -6.82 6.24 26.74
CA ARG A 96 -7.39 5.99 28.05
C ARG A 96 -6.91 4.66 28.63
#